data_f37feadc7d3cf2b95d6f929e7d9e67d1
#
_entry.id   f37feadc7d3cf2b95d6f929e7d9e67d1
#
_cell.length_a   1.000
_cell.length_b   1.000
_cell.length_c   1.000
_cell.angle_alpha   90.00
_cell.angle_beta   90.00
_cell.angle_gamma   90.00
#
_symmetry.space_group_name_H-M   'P 1'
#
loop_
_entity.id
_entity.type
_entity.pdbx_description
1 polymer ?
#
loop_
_entity_poly.entity_id
_entity_poly.type
_entity_poly.pdbx_seq_one_letter_code
_entity_poly.pdbx_strand_id
1 'polypeptide(L)'
;MKAGLILPQGWFGEFESWDPIRAYERIIELAKLAERLGIESLWTGEHVLTKWGGEQVLLECVTLTAALAVEVPRVELGFTVLNSTFRNPALTAKMASTLDVISRGRLTLGLGCGFREDEADAFGYEFLPTKQRLALLGEHLEIISQMVTADAPPADFTGEYATVRQLVNNPRSVQRPRIPILIGGHGPNVTFRLAAKYCDEINLDVLPAATAQARSVLAQRCEEIGRDPHTLAVSISVPPSLAWRGLDGGGQRMMRPDEIAFVDAASATDLPSRVEAFASWREQGLSRVVAGVPGLALSDDPLYTFIDDCREAGLEMAGQST
;
A
#
# COMPACT_ATOMS: atom_id res chain seq x y z
N MET A 1 9.88 14.40 -1.93
CA MET A 1 9.38 13.00 -1.88
C MET A 1 9.06 12.68 -0.42
N LYS A 2 7.86 12.17 -0.12
CA LYS A 2 7.34 11.90 1.23
C LYS A 2 7.77 10.52 1.74
N ALA A 3 7.74 10.31 3.06
CA ALA A 3 8.04 9.03 3.70
C ALA A 3 6.77 8.40 4.29
N GLY A 4 6.47 7.17 3.90
CA GLY A 4 5.39 6.34 4.43
C GLY A 4 5.94 5.09 5.10
N LEU A 5 5.23 4.61 6.12
CA LEU A 5 5.56 3.43 6.88
C LEU A 5 4.46 2.38 6.75
N ILE A 6 4.81 1.15 6.36
CA ILE A 6 3.92 -0.01 6.51
C ILE A 6 4.02 -0.48 7.96
N LEU A 7 2.90 -0.48 8.65
CA LEU A 7 2.85 -0.96 10.03
C LEU A 7 2.91 -2.50 10.07
N PRO A 8 3.58 -3.07 11.07
CA PRO A 8 3.53 -4.52 11.28
C PRO A 8 2.10 -4.93 11.62
N GLN A 9 1.59 -5.96 10.95
CA GLN A 9 0.24 -6.48 11.16
C GLN A 9 0.24 -7.95 11.61
N GLY A 10 1.40 -8.60 11.56
CA GLY A 10 1.58 -10.02 11.82
C GLY A 10 1.75 -10.87 10.56
N TRP A 11 1.75 -10.28 9.36
CA TRP A 11 1.85 -11.05 8.12
C TRP A 11 3.14 -11.86 8.02
N PHE A 12 4.27 -11.29 8.46
CA PHE A 12 5.56 -11.98 8.49
C PHE A 12 5.83 -12.71 9.82
N GLY A 13 4.80 -12.89 10.67
CA GLY A 13 4.96 -13.52 11.97
C GLY A 13 5.58 -12.60 13.02
N GLU A 14 5.51 -11.28 12.83
CA GLU A 14 6.11 -10.28 13.73
C GLU A 14 5.58 -10.38 15.17
N PHE A 15 4.40 -10.98 15.36
CA PHE A 15 3.74 -11.16 16.64
C PHE A 15 3.62 -12.63 17.05
N GLU A 16 4.59 -13.47 16.64
CA GLU A 16 4.61 -14.87 17.04
C GLU A 16 4.59 -15.00 18.57
N SER A 17 3.66 -15.80 19.09
CA SER A 17 3.44 -16.04 20.53
C SER A 17 3.03 -14.79 21.35
N TRP A 18 2.64 -13.69 20.70
CA TRP A 18 2.13 -12.53 21.42
C TRP A 18 0.64 -12.71 21.78
N ASP A 19 0.25 -12.08 22.87
CA ASP A 19 -1.16 -11.80 23.16
C ASP A 19 -1.72 -10.86 22.08
N PRO A 20 -2.90 -11.15 21.49
CA PRO A 20 -3.47 -10.32 20.40
C PRO A 20 -3.77 -8.88 20.82
N ILE A 21 -4.14 -8.64 22.08
CA ILE A 21 -4.38 -7.28 22.59
C ILE A 21 -3.07 -6.53 22.65
N ARG A 22 -2.01 -7.17 23.13
CA ARG A 22 -0.69 -6.56 23.21
C ARG A 22 -0.09 -6.29 21.83
N ALA A 23 -0.34 -7.16 20.84
CA ALA A 23 0.05 -6.90 19.45
C ALA A 23 -0.64 -5.64 18.89
N TYR A 24 -1.95 -5.51 19.11
CA TYR A 24 -2.72 -4.31 18.74
C TYR A 24 -2.16 -3.04 19.43
N GLU A 25 -1.97 -3.08 20.75
CA GLU A 25 -1.40 -1.95 21.52
C GLU A 25 -0.05 -1.52 20.94
N ARG A 26 0.82 -2.48 20.61
CA ARG A 26 2.14 -2.20 20.02
C ARG A 26 2.02 -1.50 18.66
N ILE A 27 1.09 -1.91 17.81
CA ILE A 27 0.85 -1.25 16.51
C ILE A 27 0.43 0.21 16.73
N ILE A 28 -0.45 0.47 17.69
CA ILE A 28 -0.90 1.82 18.01
C ILE A 28 0.25 2.67 18.59
N GLU A 29 1.09 2.10 19.48
CA GLU A 29 2.29 2.76 20.00
C GLU A 29 3.22 3.20 18.86
N LEU A 30 3.49 2.29 17.90
CA LEU A 30 4.33 2.56 16.73
C LEU A 30 3.73 3.62 15.81
N ALA A 31 2.43 3.55 15.55
CA ALA A 31 1.73 4.52 14.73
C ALA A 31 1.84 5.94 15.32
N LYS A 32 1.62 6.08 16.63
CA LYS A 32 1.78 7.34 17.36
C LYS A 32 3.24 7.82 17.37
N LEU A 33 4.20 6.93 17.49
CA LEU A 33 5.61 7.27 17.44
C LEU A 33 6.00 7.75 16.03
N ALA A 34 5.60 7.02 14.98
CA ALA A 34 5.87 7.40 13.59
C ALA A 34 5.29 8.79 13.26
N GLU A 35 4.04 9.07 13.69
CA GLU A 35 3.44 10.40 13.55
C GLU A 35 4.24 11.49 14.25
N ARG A 36 4.69 11.26 15.50
CA ARG A 36 5.53 12.23 16.24
C ARG A 36 6.88 12.48 15.57
N LEU A 37 7.45 11.47 14.94
CA LEU A 37 8.77 11.56 14.28
C LEU A 37 8.68 12.15 12.87
N GLY A 38 7.46 12.45 12.38
CA GLY A 38 7.25 13.14 11.12
C GLY A 38 7.03 12.22 9.90
N ILE A 39 6.73 10.95 10.12
CA ILE A 39 6.21 10.09 9.04
C ILE A 39 4.91 10.70 8.52
N GLU A 40 4.78 10.79 7.20
CA GLU A 40 3.67 11.48 6.55
C GLU A 40 2.45 10.57 6.36
N SER A 41 2.67 9.28 6.16
CA SER A 41 1.59 8.32 5.90
C SER A 41 1.85 6.95 6.51
N LEU A 42 0.79 6.31 7.00
CA LEU A 42 0.80 4.95 7.54
C LEU A 42 0.00 4.03 6.63
N TRP A 43 0.54 2.85 6.37
CA TRP A 43 0.03 1.91 5.40
C TRP A 43 -0.22 0.55 6.01
N THR A 44 -1.31 -0.09 5.58
CA THR A 44 -1.62 -1.49 5.89
C THR A 44 -1.74 -2.30 4.60
N GLY A 45 -1.38 -3.58 4.66
CA GLY A 45 -1.53 -4.50 3.54
C GLY A 45 -2.63 -5.53 3.81
N GLU A 46 -3.31 -6.01 2.77
CA GLU A 46 -4.33 -7.03 2.94
C GLU A 46 -3.75 -8.42 2.78
N HIS A 47 -3.61 -9.07 3.93
CA HIS A 47 -3.40 -10.50 4.07
C HIS A 47 -4.35 -11.04 5.11
N VAL A 48 -4.85 -12.26 4.90
CA VAL A 48 -5.78 -12.95 5.80
C VAL A 48 -5.18 -14.21 6.41
N LEU A 49 -4.02 -14.62 5.92
CA LEU A 49 -3.16 -15.65 6.50
C LEU A 49 -1.75 -15.13 6.66
N THR A 50 -1.08 -15.54 7.73
CA THR A 50 0.35 -15.26 7.88
C THR A 50 1.15 -15.93 6.76
N LYS A 51 2.27 -15.33 6.40
CA LYS A 51 3.07 -15.81 5.27
C LYS A 51 3.60 -17.24 5.47
N TRP A 52 3.82 -17.61 6.72
CA TRP A 52 4.38 -18.90 7.10
C TRP A 52 3.34 -19.94 7.55
N GLY A 53 2.06 -19.55 7.61
CA GLY A 53 1.00 -20.36 8.21
C GLY A 53 1.11 -20.40 9.75
N GLY A 54 0.31 -21.29 10.38
CA GLY A 54 0.30 -21.47 11.82
C GLY A 54 -0.62 -20.52 12.58
N GLU A 55 -0.67 -20.71 13.90
CA GLU A 55 -1.50 -19.92 14.82
C GLU A 55 -0.75 -18.67 15.25
N GLN A 56 -0.76 -17.65 14.41
CA GLN A 56 -0.08 -16.38 14.69
C GLN A 56 -1.07 -15.22 14.59
N VAL A 57 -0.79 -14.17 15.36
CA VAL A 57 -1.61 -12.94 15.29
C VAL A 57 -1.41 -12.28 13.95
N LEU A 58 -2.51 -12.10 13.23
CA LEU A 58 -2.60 -11.26 12.04
C LEU A 58 -3.88 -10.42 12.14
N LEU A 59 -3.75 -9.10 12.14
CA LEU A 59 -4.89 -8.20 12.24
C LEU A 59 -5.40 -7.81 10.84
N GLU A 60 -6.72 -7.85 10.66
CA GLU A 60 -7.39 -7.49 9.41
C GLU A 60 -7.20 -5.99 9.11
N CYS A 61 -6.79 -5.67 7.89
CA CYS A 61 -6.26 -4.36 7.55
C CYS A 61 -7.29 -3.23 7.60
N VAL A 62 -8.53 -3.45 7.16
CA VAL A 62 -9.56 -2.38 7.11
C VAL A 62 -10.04 -2.02 8.50
N THR A 63 -10.26 -3.04 9.34
CA THR A 63 -10.67 -2.85 10.75
C THR A 63 -9.55 -2.16 11.54
N LEU A 64 -8.29 -2.58 11.34
CA LEU A 64 -7.13 -1.94 11.96
C LEU A 64 -6.98 -0.49 11.51
N THR A 65 -7.13 -0.21 10.21
CA THR A 65 -7.04 1.16 9.69
C THR A 65 -8.13 2.06 10.24
N ALA A 66 -9.34 1.54 10.51
CA ALA A 66 -10.40 2.29 11.18
C ALA A 66 -10.00 2.71 12.61
N ALA A 67 -9.35 1.83 13.36
CA ALA A 67 -8.79 2.15 14.67
C ALA A 67 -7.66 3.19 14.56
N LEU A 68 -6.73 3.00 13.64
CA LEU A 68 -5.65 3.96 13.37
C LEU A 68 -6.17 5.36 13.03
N ALA A 69 -7.27 5.45 12.26
CA ALA A 69 -7.86 6.73 11.88
C ALA A 69 -8.30 7.59 13.08
N VAL A 70 -8.64 6.95 14.19
CA VAL A 70 -8.99 7.62 15.46
C VAL A 70 -7.76 7.90 16.32
N GLU A 71 -6.82 6.96 16.38
CA GLU A 71 -5.67 6.99 17.28
C GLU A 71 -4.55 7.94 16.81
N VAL A 72 -4.41 8.14 15.47
CA VAL A 72 -3.39 9.03 14.86
C VAL A 72 -4.09 10.08 13.98
N PRO A 73 -4.30 11.30 14.48
CA PRO A 73 -5.20 12.27 13.85
C PRO A 73 -4.60 13.07 12.69
N ARG A 74 -3.30 13.00 12.41
CA ARG A 74 -2.63 13.88 11.44
C ARG A 74 -2.12 13.20 10.19
N VAL A 75 -1.60 11.97 10.31
CA VAL A 75 -0.99 11.24 9.19
C VAL A 75 -2.02 10.80 8.15
N GLU A 76 -1.62 10.73 6.89
CA GLU A 76 -2.40 10.03 5.86
C GLU A 76 -2.45 8.53 6.18
N LEU A 77 -3.54 7.89 5.79
CA LEU A 77 -3.75 6.45 5.96
C LEU A 77 -4.00 5.82 4.60
N GLY A 78 -3.38 4.69 4.33
CA GLY A 78 -3.53 4.04 3.04
C GLY A 78 -3.49 2.53 3.11
N PHE A 79 -3.99 1.92 2.04
CA PHE A 79 -3.82 0.49 1.81
C PHE A 79 -2.79 0.25 0.71
N THR A 80 -1.83 -0.66 0.97
CA THR A 80 -0.87 -1.10 -0.03
C THR A 80 -0.78 -2.63 -0.08
N VAL A 81 -1.78 -3.26 -0.68
CA VAL A 81 -3.05 -2.82 -1.26
C VAL A 81 -4.18 -3.72 -0.78
N LEU A 82 -5.45 -3.30 -0.94
CA LEU A 82 -6.59 -4.20 -0.77
C LEU A 82 -6.69 -5.15 -1.98
N ASN A 83 -7.01 -6.40 -1.70
CA ASN A 83 -7.24 -7.42 -2.73
C ASN A 83 -8.68 -7.32 -3.27
N SER A 84 -8.81 -6.96 -4.54
CA SER A 84 -10.12 -6.79 -5.18
C SER A 84 -10.94 -8.09 -5.26
N THR A 85 -10.30 -9.27 -5.16
CA THR A 85 -11.03 -10.55 -5.21
C THR A 85 -11.73 -10.92 -3.90
N PHE A 86 -11.41 -10.23 -2.79
CA PHE A 86 -11.98 -10.54 -1.47
C PHE A 86 -13.29 -9.82 -1.15
N ARG A 87 -13.71 -8.84 -1.99
CA ARG A 87 -14.91 -8.04 -1.70
C ARG A 87 -15.65 -7.60 -2.95
N ASN A 88 -16.95 -7.39 -2.77
CA ASN A 88 -17.75 -6.66 -3.73
C ASN A 88 -17.27 -5.19 -3.84
N PRO A 89 -17.12 -4.63 -5.05
CA PRO A 89 -16.60 -3.26 -5.24
C PRO A 89 -17.46 -2.18 -4.60
N ALA A 90 -18.78 -2.35 -4.59
CA ALA A 90 -19.67 -1.40 -3.96
C ALA A 90 -19.51 -1.40 -2.42
N LEU A 91 -19.26 -2.56 -1.82
CA LEU A 91 -18.95 -2.65 -0.39
C LEU A 91 -17.59 -2.00 -0.10
N THR A 92 -16.58 -2.22 -0.93
CA THR A 92 -15.25 -1.58 -0.80
C THR A 92 -15.38 -0.06 -0.85
N ALA A 93 -16.13 0.49 -1.81
CA ALA A 93 -16.36 1.93 -1.91
C ALA A 93 -17.14 2.47 -0.69
N LYS A 94 -18.10 1.71 -0.17
CA LYS A 94 -18.86 2.07 1.03
C LYS A 94 -17.98 2.12 2.28
N MET A 95 -17.11 1.13 2.45
CA MET A 95 -16.14 1.08 3.55
C MET A 95 -15.15 2.24 3.44
N ALA A 96 -14.62 2.51 2.23
CA ALA A 96 -13.72 3.62 1.97
C ALA A 96 -14.35 4.98 2.32
N SER A 97 -15.59 5.23 1.91
CA SER A 97 -16.28 6.49 2.25
C SER A 97 -16.55 6.63 3.76
N THR A 98 -16.81 5.53 4.46
CA THR A 98 -16.95 5.54 5.91
C THR A 98 -15.62 5.87 6.59
N LEU A 99 -14.54 5.23 6.14
CA LEU A 99 -13.18 5.48 6.62
C LEU A 99 -12.72 6.92 6.33
N ASP A 100 -13.08 7.46 5.16
CA ASP A 100 -12.79 8.84 4.78
C ASP A 100 -13.44 9.84 5.75
N VAL A 101 -14.68 9.58 6.17
CA VAL A 101 -15.34 10.38 7.22
C VAL A 101 -14.63 10.23 8.57
N ILE A 102 -14.34 9.00 9.01
CA ILE A 102 -13.67 8.73 10.30
C ILE A 102 -12.29 9.39 10.32
N SER A 103 -11.52 9.26 9.25
CA SER A 103 -10.19 9.84 9.11
C SER A 103 -10.21 11.36 8.83
N ARG A 104 -11.39 11.96 8.58
CA ARG A 104 -11.51 13.38 8.19
C ARG A 104 -10.75 13.71 6.91
N GLY A 105 -10.87 12.85 5.90
CA GLY A 105 -10.27 13.11 4.59
C GLY A 105 -8.79 12.77 4.47
N ARG A 106 -8.31 11.77 5.20
CA ARG A 106 -6.89 11.35 5.18
C ARG A 106 -6.67 9.97 4.53
N LEU A 107 -7.69 9.38 3.93
CA LEU A 107 -7.62 8.05 3.33
C LEU A 107 -7.07 8.10 1.90
N THR A 108 -6.16 7.19 1.56
CA THR A 108 -5.82 6.76 0.19
C THR A 108 -6.24 5.31 0.01
N LEU A 109 -7.11 5.06 -0.96
CA LEU A 109 -7.64 3.74 -1.25
C LEU A 109 -6.75 2.98 -2.25
N GLY A 110 -5.88 2.12 -1.75
CA GLY A 110 -5.03 1.29 -2.60
C GLY A 110 -5.68 -0.05 -2.95
N LEU A 111 -5.62 -0.43 -4.23
CA LEU A 111 -6.25 -1.63 -4.78
C LEU A 111 -5.27 -2.45 -5.60
N GLY A 112 -5.42 -3.78 -5.58
CA GLY A 112 -4.65 -4.72 -6.37
C GLY A 112 -5.45 -5.95 -6.77
N CYS A 113 -4.92 -6.76 -7.67
CA CYS A 113 -5.63 -7.95 -8.18
C CYS A 113 -5.42 -9.22 -7.32
N GLY A 114 -4.68 -9.12 -6.21
CA GLY A 114 -4.32 -10.28 -5.40
C GLY A 114 -3.29 -11.21 -6.07
N PHE A 115 -2.60 -12.02 -5.28
CA PHE A 115 -1.57 -12.94 -5.81
C PHE A 115 -1.43 -14.25 -5.00
N ARG A 116 -2.05 -14.35 -3.81
CA ARG A 116 -1.95 -15.53 -2.94
C ARG A 116 -3.14 -16.45 -3.12
N GLU A 117 -2.89 -17.60 -3.74
CA GLU A 117 -3.87 -18.66 -3.95
C GLU A 117 -4.27 -19.35 -2.65
N ASP A 118 -3.31 -19.59 -1.76
CA ASP A 118 -3.52 -20.22 -0.47
C ASP A 118 -4.45 -19.41 0.46
N GLU A 119 -4.41 -18.08 0.42
CA GLU A 119 -5.34 -17.23 1.15
C GLU A 119 -6.75 -17.32 0.58
N ALA A 120 -6.88 -17.30 -0.75
CA ALA A 120 -8.16 -17.41 -1.41
C ALA A 120 -8.81 -18.78 -1.10
N ASP A 121 -8.08 -19.86 -1.25
CA ASP A 121 -8.56 -21.22 -0.99
C ASP A 121 -8.99 -21.39 0.47
N ALA A 122 -8.19 -20.95 1.43
CA ALA A 122 -8.50 -21.10 2.84
C ALA A 122 -9.75 -20.33 3.28
N PHE A 123 -10.04 -19.19 2.66
CA PHE A 123 -11.20 -18.36 2.94
C PHE A 123 -12.41 -18.65 2.03
N GLY A 124 -12.27 -19.61 1.10
CA GLY A 124 -13.35 -20.02 0.19
C GLY A 124 -13.60 -19.02 -0.94
N TYR A 125 -12.62 -18.21 -1.31
CA TYR A 125 -12.67 -17.35 -2.49
C TYR A 125 -12.17 -18.10 -3.71
N GLU A 126 -12.78 -17.83 -4.86
CA GLU A 126 -12.28 -18.36 -6.12
C GLU A 126 -10.97 -17.66 -6.51
N PHE A 127 -9.89 -18.42 -6.73
CA PHE A 127 -8.64 -17.89 -7.23
C PHE A 127 -8.60 -17.93 -8.76
N LEU A 128 -9.09 -16.87 -9.37
CA LEU A 128 -9.14 -16.73 -10.83
C LEU A 128 -7.72 -16.63 -11.45
N PRO A 129 -7.52 -17.04 -12.71
CA PRO A 129 -6.29 -16.78 -13.46
C PRO A 129 -5.95 -15.28 -13.48
N THR A 130 -4.66 -14.94 -13.52
CA THR A 130 -4.18 -13.54 -13.42
C THR A 130 -4.86 -12.59 -14.40
N LYS A 131 -5.10 -13.04 -15.66
CA LYS A 131 -5.81 -12.22 -16.66
C LYS A 131 -7.23 -11.85 -16.21
N GLN A 132 -7.94 -12.78 -15.60
CA GLN A 132 -9.30 -12.57 -15.12
C GLN A 132 -9.31 -11.69 -13.84
N ARG A 133 -8.36 -11.91 -12.92
CA ARG A 133 -8.21 -11.04 -11.75
C ARG A 133 -7.91 -9.60 -12.13
N LEU A 134 -7.11 -9.37 -13.17
CA LEU A 134 -6.86 -8.02 -13.69
C LEU A 134 -8.08 -7.42 -14.39
N ALA A 135 -8.90 -8.23 -15.08
CA ALA A 135 -10.15 -7.77 -15.66
C ALA A 135 -11.17 -7.41 -14.57
N LEU A 136 -11.31 -8.24 -13.54
CA LEU A 136 -12.11 -7.98 -12.35
C LEU A 136 -11.67 -6.69 -11.65
N LEU A 137 -10.37 -6.49 -11.45
CA LEU A 137 -9.84 -5.24 -10.88
C LEU A 137 -10.24 -4.02 -11.72
N GLY A 138 -10.23 -4.14 -13.07
CA GLY A 138 -10.66 -3.08 -13.95
C GLY A 138 -12.13 -2.69 -13.75
N GLU A 139 -13.04 -3.67 -13.64
CA GLU A 139 -14.45 -3.42 -13.34
C GLU A 139 -14.66 -2.82 -11.94
N HIS A 140 -13.91 -3.33 -10.96
CA HIS A 140 -13.95 -2.79 -9.60
C HIS A 140 -13.49 -1.33 -9.55
N LEU A 141 -12.42 -0.98 -10.25
CA LEU A 141 -11.93 0.40 -10.34
C LEU A 141 -12.97 1.32 -11.01
N GLU A 142 -13.66 0.87 -12.05
CA GLU A 142 -14.75 1.63 -12.70
C GLU A 142 -15.88 1.95 -11.70
N ILE A 143 -16.38 0.94 -10.99
CA ILE A 143 -17.45 1.10 -9.99
C ILE A 143 -16.98 1.98 -8.82
N ILE A 144 -15.83 1.66 -8.25
CA ILE A 144 -15.29 2.36 -7.09
C ILE A 144 -15.04 3.84 -7.41
N SER A 145 -14.43 4.14 -8.56
CA SER A 145 -14.15 5.52 -8.96
C SER A 145 -15.41 6.39 -9.06
N GLN A 146 -16.52 5.83 -9.55
CA GLN A 146 -17.81 6.51 -9.55
C GLN A 146 -18.32 6.73 -8.12
N MET A 147 -18.25 5.72 -7.28
CA MET A 147 -18.84 5.74 -5.93
C MET A 147 -18.08 6.61 -4.93
N VAL A 148 -16.74 6.73 -5.06
CA VAL A 148 -15.92 7.54 -4.14
C VAL A 148 -15.75 8.99 -4.61
N THR A 149 -16.29 9.34 -5.77
CA THR A 149 -16.33 10.73 -6.25
C THR A 149 -17.44 11.50 -5.53
N ALA A 150 -17.07 12.66 -4.98
CA ALA A 150 -17.89 13.39 -4.02
C ALA A 150 -19.28 13.81 -4.56
N ASP A 151 -19.35 14.31 -5.78
CA ASP A 151 -20.56 14.85 -6.37
C ASP A 151 -21.05 14.00 -7.58
N ALA A 152 -20.65 12.73 -7.63
CA ALA A 152 -21.04 11.82 -8.69
C ALA A 152 -22.55 11.52 -8.71
N PRO A 153 -23.15 11.30 -9.88
CA PRO A 153 -24.49 10.72 -9.99
C PRO A 153 -24.51 9.28 -9.40
N PRO A 154 -25.71 8.68 -9.26
CA PRO A 154 -25.80 7.26 -8.90
C PRO A 154 -24.96 6.40 -9.86
N ALA A 155 -24.20 5.45 -9.30
CA ALA A 155 -23.36 4.56 -10.10
C ALA A 155 -24.21 3.52 -10.84
N ASP A 156 -23.96 3.35 -12.13
CA ASP A 156 -24.51 2.30 -12.97
C ASP A 156 -23.39 1.61 -13.72
N PHE A 157 -23.30 0.29 -13.57
CA PHE A 157 -22.32 -0.54 -14.25
C PHE A 157 -22.82 -1.96 -14.42
N THR A 158 -22.59 -2.55 -15.59
CA THR A 158 -22.84 -3.98 -15.84
C THR A 158 -21.63 -4.54 -16.55
N GLY A 159 -20.91 -5.44 -15.85
CA GLY A 159 -19.73 -6.13 -16.34
C GLY A 159 -19.85 -7.65 -16.25
N GLU A 160 -18.75 -8.33 -16.47
CA GLU A 160 -18.62 -9.78 -16.32
C GLU A 160 -18.53 -10.19 -14.84
N TYR A 161 -17.83 -9.40 -14.02
CA TYR A 161 -17.52 -9.72 -12.62
C TYR A 161 -18.39 -8.94 -11.63
N ALA A 162 -18.92 -7.79 -12.00
CA ALA A 162 -19.71 -6.97 -11.08
C ALA A 162 -20.83 -6.21 -11.79
N THR A 163 -21.90 -5.96 -11.05
CA THR A 163 -23.03 -5.14 -11.51
C THR A 163 -23.52 -4.28 -10.36
N VAL A 164 -23.72 -2.97 -10.62
CA VAL A 164 -24.41 -2.03 -9.73
C VAL A 164 -25.46 -1.26 -10.52
N ARG A 165 -26.57 -0.89 -9.87
CA ARG A 165 -27.69 -0.18 -10.54
C ARG A 165 -28.17 0.96 -9.66
N GLN A 166 -28.13 2.18 -10.21
CA GLN A 166 -28.61 3.40 -9.55
C GLN A 166 -28.13 3.53 -8.12
N LEU A 167 -26.87 3.13 -7.87
CA LEU A 167 -26.30 3.02 -6.53
C LEU A 167 -25.80 4.38 -6.06
N VAL A 168 -26.42 4.92 -5.02
CA VAL A 168 -25.97 6.13 -4.32
C VAL A 168 -25.08 5.73 -3.15
N ASN A 169 -23.82 6.17 -3.16
CA ASN A 169 -22.94 5.99 -2.02
C ASN A 169 -23.08 7.16 -1.04
N ASN A 170 -23.63 6.88 0.14
CA ASN A 170 -23.79 7.85 1.22
C ASN A 170 -23.34 7.22 2.56
N PRO A 171 -22.38 7.80 3.35
CA PRO A 171 -21.88 9.15 3.15
C PRO A 171 -21.08 9.32 1.86
N ARG A 172 -21.09 10.54 1.32
CA ARG A 172 -20.21 10.93 0.23
C ARG A 172 -18.79 11.10 0.75
N SER A 173 -17.81 11.01 -0.15
CA SER A 173 -16.43 11.37 0.16
C SER A 173 -16.34 12.79 0.73
N VAL A 174 -15.56 12.98 1.80
CA VAL A 174 -15.25 14.30 2.34
C VAL A 174 -14.09 14.93 1.58
N GLN A 175 -13.23 14.13 0.96
CA GLN A 175 -12.17 14.60 0.07
C GLN A 175 -12.75 15.06 -1.27
N ARG A 176 -12.09 16.03 -1.89
CA ARG A 176 -12.48 16.61 -3.18
C ARG A 176 -11.33 16.50 -4.19
N PRO A 177 -11.58 16.09 -5.41
CA PRO A 177 -12.89 15.72 -5.98
C PRO A 177 -13.38 14.33 -5.54
N ARG A 178 -12.49 13.48 -4.98
CA ARG A 178 -12.76 12.10 -4.54
C ARG A 178 -11.73 11.63 -3.52
N ILE A 179 -11.97 10.46 -2.92
CA ILE A 179 -10.92 9.71 -2.22
C ILE A 179 -9.85 9.35 -3.25
N PRO A 180 -8.56 9.65 -3.01
CA PRO A 180 -7.48 9.23 -3.90
C PRO A 180 -7.43 7.71 -4.05
N ILE A 181 -7.32 7.25 -5.29
CA ILE A 181 -7.21 5.82 -5.64
C ILE A 181 -5.77 5.53 -6.02
N LEU A 182 -5.18 4.55 -5.35
CA LEU A 182 -3.87 3.99 -5.67
C LEU A 182 -4.04 2.58 -6.24
N ILE A 183 -3.24 2.22 -7.24
CA ILE A 183 -3.10 0.85 -7.72
C ILE A 183 -1.68 0.35 -7.45
N GLY A 184 -1.56 -0.89 -6.96
CA GLY A 184 -0.26 -1.55 -6.77
C GLY A 184 0.12 -2.45 -7.94
N GLY A 185 1.41 -2.48 -8.28
CA GLY A 185 1.99 -3.38 -9.26
C GLY A 185 2.73 -2.69 -10.41
N HIS A 186 3.48 -3.49 -11.17
CA HIS A 186 4.38 -3.01 -12.22
C HIS A 186 4.08 -3.59 -13.62
N GLY A 187 2.86 -4.10 -13.86
CA GLY A 187 2.45 -4.68 -15.14
C GLY A 187 2.24 -3.61 -16.24
N PRO A 188 3.12 -3.51 -17.28
CA PRO A 188 3.10 -2.38 -18.22
C PRO A 188 1.89 -2.39 -19.18
N ASN A 189 1.26 -3.55 -19.37
CA ASN A 189 0.20 -3.72 -20.36
C ASN A 189 -1.21 -3.49 -19.81
N VAL A 190 -1.50 -3.93 -18.59
CA VAL A 190 -2.83 -3.83 -17.99
C VAL A 190 -2.81 -2.89 -16.79
N THR A 191 -1.97 -3.15 -15.77
CA THR A 191 -1.93 -2.35 -14.55
C THR A 191 -1.66 -0.86 -14.85
N PHE A 192 -0.72 -0.54 -15.75
CA PHE A 192 -0.41 0.84 -16.10
C PHE A 192 -1.56 1.54 -16.86
N ARG A 193 -2.32 0.79 -17.70
CA ARG A 193 -3.52 1.35 -18.33
C ARG A 193 -4.64 1.61 -17.33
N LEU A 194 -4.83 0.72 -16.36
CA LEU A 194 -5.78 0.92 -15.27
C LEU A 194 -5.37 2.12 -14.40
N ALA A 195 -4.09 2.26 -14.08
CA ALA A 195 -3.55 3.42 -13.37
C ALA A 195 -3.84 4.71 -14.13
N ALA A 196 -3.50 4.75 -15.42
CA ALA A 196 -3.74 5.92 -16.27
C ALA A 196 -5.22 6.29 -16.33
N LYS A 197 -6.14 5.32 -16.36
CA LYS A 197 -7.57 5.58 -16.53
C LYS A 197 -8.26 5.98 -15.20
N TYR A 198 -7.93 5.34 -14.09
CA TYR A 198 -8.75 5.43 -12.87
C TYR A 198 -8.03 6.00 -11.64
N CYS A 199 -6.69 5.96 -11.59
CA CYS A 199 -5.98 6.17 -10.35
C CYS A 199 -5.34 7.57 -10.25
N ASP A 200 -5.12 8.01 -9.02
CA ASP A 200 -4.39 9.24 -8.69
C ASP A 200 -2.92 8.92 -8.42
N GLU A 201 -2.63 7.67 -8.02
CA GLU A 201 -1.29 7.20 -7.71
C GLU A 201 -1.11 5.75 -8.20
N ILE A 202 0.10 5.41 -8.68
CA ILE A 202 0.55 4.04 -8.85
C ILE A 202 1.70 3.76 -7.88
N ASN A 203 1.62 2.63 -7.18
CA ASN A 203 2.68 2.16 -6.31
C ASN A 203 3.44 1.02 -6.96
N LEU A 204 4.72 1.24 -7.22
CA LEU A 204 5.63 0.27 -7.84
C LEU A 204 6.47 -0.43 -6.77
N ASP A 205 7.01 -1.60 -7.09
CA ASP A 205 7.93 -2.38 -6.27
C ASP A 205 9.24 -2.67 -7.03
N VAL A 206 9.82 -1.63 -7.62
CA VAL A 206 10.99 -1.73 -8.49
C VAL A 206 12.19 -0.94 -7.92
N LEU A 207 13.39 -1.41 -8.21
CA LEU A 207 14.63 -0.73 -7.85
C LEU A 207 14.82 0.58 -8.66
N PRO A 208 15.65 1.53 -8.18
CA PRO A 208 15.87 2.82 -8.85
C PRO A 208 16.24 2.71 -10.33
N ALA A 209 17.04 1.71 -10.71
CA ALA A 209 17.45 1.51 -12.10
C ALA A 209 16.30 1.19 -13.07
N ALA A 210 15.22 0.56 -12.57
CA ALA A 210 14.05 0.20 -13.38
C ALA A 210 12.95 1.29 -13.39
N THR A 211 13.05 2.27 -12.50
CA THR A 211 11.99 3.28 -12.30
C THR A 211 11.81 4.18 -13.52
N ALA A 212 12.88 4.62 -14.15
CA ALA A 212 12.83 5.50 -15.32
C ALA A 212 12.08 4.83 -16.48
N GLN A 213 12.36 3.55 -16.75
CA GLN A 213 11.65 2.78 -17.77
C GLN A 213 10.16 2.62 -17.44
N ALA A 214 9.82 2.30 -16.19
CA ALA A 214 8.43 2.17 -15.75
C ALA A 214 7.67 3.50 -15.94
N ARG A 215 8.27 4.63 -15.55
CA ARG A 215 7.68 5.97 -15.73
C ARG A 215 7.49 6.33 -17.20
N SER A 216 8.43 5.99 -18.07
CA SER A 216 8.31 6.23 -19.52
C SER A 216 7.09 5.49 -20.09
N VAL A 217 6.89 4.22 -19.72
CA VAL A 217 5.73 3.45 -20.15
C VAL A 217 4.43 4.00 -19.56
N LEU A 218 4.42 4.41 -18.28
CA LEU A 218 3.27 5.05 -17.65
C LEU A 218 2.86 6.33 -18.37
N ALA A 219 3.84 7.18 -18.72
CA ALA A 219 3.60 8.41 -19.49
C ALA A 219 2.92 8.09 -20.83
N GLN A 220 3.44 7.10 -21.56
CA GLN A 220 2.83 6.64 -22.81
C GLN A 220 1.37 6.18 -22.61
N ARG A 221 1.07 5.44 -21.51
CA ARG A 221 -0.32 5.01 -21.24
C ARG A 221 -1.25 6.16 -20.91
N CYS A 222 -0.75 7.20 -20.25
CA CYS A 222 -1.53 8.43 -20.04
C CYS A 222 -1.80 9.16 -21.36
N GLU A 223 -0.79 9.31 -22.22
CA GLU A 223 -0.90 9.96 -23.53
C GLU A 223 -1.89 9.22 -24.46
N GLU A 224 -1.93 7.88 -24.44
CA GLU A 224 -2.88 7.05 -25.21
C GLU A 224 -4.34 7.44 -24.97
N ILE A 225 -4.66 8.03 -23.80
CA ILE A 225 -6.01 8.44 -23.40
C ILE A 225 -6.17 9.96 -23.25
N GLY A 226 -5.14 10.74 -23.63
CA GLY A 226 -5.15 12.20 -23.53
C GLY A 226 -5.01 12.74 -22.10
N ARG A 227 -4.49 11.95 -21.16
CA ARG A 227 -4.22 12.37 -19.79
C ARG A 227 -2.80 12.94 -19.68
N ASP A 228 -2.67 14.08 -18.99
CA ASP A 228 -1.36 14.60 -18.61
C ASP A 228 -0.67 13.61 -17.64
N PRO A 229 0.51 13.02 -17.98
CA PRO A 229 1.23 12.09 -17.14
C PRO A 229 1.61 12.65 -15.76
N HIS A 230 1.78 13.96 -15.63
CA HIS A 230 2.10 14.63 -14.36
C HIS A 230 0.96 14.60 -13.34
N THR A 231 -0.26 14.28 -13.77
CA THR A 231 -1.42 14.10 -12.88
C THR A 231 -1.49 12.73 -12.23
N LEU A 232 -0.65 11.78 -12.63
CA LEU A 232 -0.53 10.45 -12.03
C LEU A 232 0.73 10.40 -11.16
N ALA A 233 0.54 10.40 -9.85
CA ALA A 233 1.64 10.25 -8.91
C ALA A 233 2.25 8.84 -8.99
N VAL A 234 3.57 8.75 -8.77
CA VAL A 234 4.30 7.48 -8.73
C VAL A 234 4.98 7.36 -7.38
N SER A 235 4.65 6.31 -6.63
CA SER A 235 5.31 5.95 -5.38
C SER A 235 5.98 4.59 -5.47
N ILE A 236 6.79 4.27 -4.47
CA ILE A 236 7.50 2.99 -4.35
C ILE A 236 7.15 2.32 -3.03
N SER A 237 6.74 1.05 -3.09
CA SER A 237 6.95 0.12 -1.99
C SER A 237 8.40 -0.34 -2.02
N VAL A 238 9.13 -0.08 -0.93
CA VAL A 238 10.56 -0.46 -0.86
C VAL A 238 10.67 -1.97 -0.95
N PRO A 239 11.35 -2.52 -1.98
CA PRO A 239 11.49 -3.96 -2.12
C PRO A 239 12.14 -4.59 -0.86
N PRO A 240 11.70 -5.78 -0.43
CA PRO A 240 12.27 -6.45 0.75
C PRO A 240 13.78 -6.58 0.72
N SER A 241 14.37 -6.87 -0.45
CA SER A 241 15.83 -6.94 -0.65
C SER A 241 16.57 -5.65 -0.23
N LEU A 242 15.91 -4.51 -0.34
CA LEU A 242 16.48 -3.21 0.06
C LEU A 242 16.07 -2.83 1.49
N ALA A 243 14.81 -3.07 1.85
CA ALA A 243 14.27 -2.73 3.18
C ALA A 243 14.99 -3.51 4.30
N TRP A 244 15.41 -4.75 4.01
CA TRP A 244 15.95 -5.70 4.99
C TRP A 244 17.48 -5.82 4.94
N ARG A 245 18.13 -4.98 4.15
CA ARG A 245 19.59 -4.94 4.05
C ARG A 245 20.22 -4.46 5.37
N GLY A 246 21.26 -5.16 5.81
CA GLY A 246 22.04 -4.77 7.01
C GLY A 246 21.38 -5.05 8.36
N LEU A 247 20.31 -5.86 8.37
CA LEU A 247 19.73 -6.34 9.62
C LEU A 247 20.53 -7.54 10.14
N ASP A 248 21.28 -7.30 11.21
CA ASP A 248 21.94 -8.38 11.95
C ASP A 248 20.92 -9.38 12.49
N GLY A 249 21.18 -10.67 12.32
CA GLY A 249 20.55 -11.87 12.88
C GLY A 249 19.11 -11.88 13.43
N GLY A 250 18.59 -10.76 13.90
CA GLY A 250 17.21 -10.61 14.39
C GLY A 250 16.18 -10.54 13.27
N GLY A 251 16.49 -9.84 12.19
CA GLY A 251 15.60 -9.76 11.00
C GLY A 251 15.60 -11.06 10.20
N GLN A 252 16.73 -11.78 10.16
CA GLN A 252 16.82 -13.08 9.49
C GLN A 252 16.01 -14.18 10.19
N ARG A 253 15.76 -14.07 11.48
CA ARG A 253 14.89 -15.03 12.21
C ARG A 253 13.43 -14.96 11.77
N MET A 254 13.02 -13.89 11.11
CA MET A 254 11.66 -13.68 10.60
C MET A 254 11.51 -14.14 9.13
N MET A 255 12.55 -14.72 8.53
CA MET A 255 12.58 -15.12 7.12
C MET A 255 12.79 -16.63 7.00
N ARG A 256 12.13 -17.24 6.00
CA ARG A 256 12.42 -18.63 5.64
C ARG A 256 13.80 -18.74 4.96
N PRO A 257 14.43 -19.92 5.01
CA PRO A 257 15.73 -20.15 4.36
C PRO A 257 15.76 -19.77 2.86
N ASP A 258 14.66 -20.00 2.14
CA ASP A 258 14.51 -19.63 0.73
C ASP A 258 14.39 -18.12 0.51
N GLU A 259 13.82 -17.38 1.45
CA GLU A 259 13.78 -15.91 1.41
C GLU A 259 15.10 -15.29 1.84
N ILE A 260 15.74 -15.87 2.87
CA ILE A 260 17.11 -15.50 3.24
C ILE A 260 18.02 -15.68 2.02
N ALA A 261 17.93 -16.83 1.33
CA ALA A 261 18.69 -17.11 0.14
C ALA A 261 18.34 -16.12 -1.01
N PHE A 262 17.09 -15.72 -1.16
CA PHE A 262 16.67 -14.72 -2.15
C PHE A 262 17.20 -13.32 -1.81
N VAL A 263 17.14 -12.91 -0.55
CA VAL A 263 17.69 -11.62 -0.07
C VAL A 263 19.21 -11.64 -0.12
N ASP A 264 19.86 -12.73 0.27
CA ASP A 264 21.31 -12.90 0.18
C ASP A 264 21.77 -12.92 -1.27
N ALA A 265 21.07 -13.60 -2.18
CA ALA A 265 21.36 -13.58 -3.61
C ALA A 265 21.12 -12.19 -4.22
N ALA A 266 20.09 -11.48 -3.81
CA ALA A 266 19.82 -10.11 -4.22
C ALA A 266 20.79 -9.11 -3.55
N SER A 267 21.33 -9.43 -2.37
CA SER A 267 22.31 -8.62 -1.64
C SER A 267 23.74 -8.84 -2.12
N ALA A 268 23.98 -9.90 -2.89
CA ALA A 268 25.35 -10.34 -3.25
C ALA A 268 26.05 -9.42 -4.23
N THR A 269 25.36 -8.53 -4.98
CA THR A 269 26.01 -7.60 -5.92
C THR A 269 25.17 -6.34 -6.15
N ASP A 270 25.79 -5.18 -5.92
CA ASP A 270 25.41 -3.86 -6.46
C ASP A 270 24.04 -3.25 -6.10
N LEU A 271 23.38 -3.67 -5.01
CA LEU A 271 22.23 -2.91 -4.52
C LEU A 271 22.72 -1.62 -3.83
N PRO A 272 22.09 -0.47 -4.14
CA PRO A 272 22.38 0.77 -3.43
C PRO A 272 22.03 0.65 -1.94
N SER A 273 22.62 1.50 -1.10
CA SER A 273 22.11 1.70 0.26
C SER A 273 20.67 2.25 0.21
N ARG A 274 19.93 2.17 1.32
CA ARG A 274 18.59 2.79 1.39
C ARG A 274 18.64 4.28 1.12
N VAL A 275 19.65 4.98 1.66
CA VAL A 275 19.85 6.42 1.44
C VAL A 275 20.07 6.74 -0.04
N GLU A 276 20.96 6.00 -0.72
CA GLU A 276 21.19 6.16 -2.16
C GLU A 276 19.95 5.86 -2.99
N ALA A 277 19.20 4.80 -2.66
CA ALA A 277 17.97 4.46 -3.34
C ALA A 277 16.89 5.54 -3.16
N PHE A 278 16.70 6.02 -1.94
CA PHE A 278 15.73 7.07 -1.63
C PHE A 278 16.09 8.39 -2.34
N ALA A 279 17.37 8.78 -2.30
CA ALA A 279 17.85 9.94 -3.03
C ALA A 279 17.62 9.82 -4.53
N SER A 280 17.92 8.65 -5.12
CA SER A 280 17.70 8.38 -6.54
C SER A 280 16.24 8.44 -6.94
N TRP A 281 15.32 7.85 -6.15
CA TRP A 281 13.89 7.94 -6.42
C TRP A 281 13.35 9.36 -6.27
N ARG A 282 13.85 10.13 -5.29
CA ARG A 282 13.50 11.54 -5.11
C ARG A 282 13.95 12.37 -6.34
N GLU A 283 15.17 12.18 -6.81
CA GLU A 283 15.71 12.86 -8.01
C GLU A 283 14.92 12.50 -9.28
N GLN A 284 14.43 11.29 -9.37
CA GLN A 284 13.52 10.85 -10.42
C GLN A 284 12.09 11.40 -10.27
N GLY A 285 11.79 12.19 -9.26
CA GLY A 285 10.51 12.88 -9.08
C GLY A 285 9.37 11.97 -8.59
N LEU A 286 9.67 10.94 -7.80
CA LEU A 286 8.65 10.13 -7.18
C LEU A 286 7.96 10.89 -6.03
N SER A 287 6.68 10.56 -5.79
CA SER A 287 5.85 11.25 -4.79
C SER A 287 6.19 10.80 -3.37
N ARG A 288 6.36 9.49 -3.16
CA ARG A 288 6.68 8.91 -1.85
C ARG A 288 7.39 7.57 -1.93
N VAL A 289 8.05 7.20 -0.84
CA VAL A 289 8.47 5.83 -0.54
C VAL A 289 7.58 5.28 0.58
N VAL A 290 7.20 4.01 0.49
CA VAL A 290 6.44 3.28 1.51
C VAL A 290 7.26 2.08 1.92
N ALA A 291 7.71 2.01 3.16
CA ALA A 291 8.63 0.96 3.62
C ALA A 291 8.02 0.11 4.73
N GLY A 292 8.12 -1.21 4.58
CA GLY A 292 8.02 -2.14 5.70
C GLY A 292 9.39 -2.20 6.38
N VAL A 293 9.45 -1.87 7.67
CA VAL A 293 10.70 -1.86 8.44
C VAL A 293 10.70 -3.06 9.38
N PRO A 294 11.59 -4.04 9.17
CA PRO A 294 11.68 -5.22 10.01
C PRO A 294 12.06 -4.89 11.45
N GLY A 295 11.62 -5.74 12.39
CA GLY A 295 11.96 -5.60 13.81
C GLY A 295 11.12 -4.59 14.60
N LEU A 296 10.24 -3.83 13.96
CA LEU A 296 9.39 -2.82 14.61
C LEU A 296 8.47 -3.39 15.70
N ALA A 297 8.04 -4.64 15.56
CA ALA A 297 7.26 -5.29 16.63
C ALA A 297 8.04 -5.35 17.94
N LEU A 298 9.36 -5.55 17.87
CA LEU A 298 10.22 -5.82 19.02
C LEU A 298 10.91 -4.57 19.59
N SER A 299 11.26 -3.57 18.75
CA SER A 299 12.01 -2.37 19.15
C SER A 299 11.59 -1.16 18.32
N ASP A 300 11.81 0.04 18.86
CA ASP A 300 11.67 1.31 18.16
C ASP A 300 12.92 1.68 17.33
N ASP A 301 14.08 1.08 17.61
CA ASP A 301 15.35 1.43 16.98
C ASP A 301 15.33 1.35 15.44
N PRO A 302 14.70 0.33 14.81
CA PRO A 302 14.59 0.29 13.37
C PRO A 302 13.82 1.48 12.77
N LEU A 303 12.85 2.04 13.51
CA LEU A 303 12.13 3.23 13.08
C LEU A 303 13.02 4.47 13.10
N TYR A 304 13.81 4.65 14.15
CA TYR A 304 14.77 5.77 14.20
C TYR A 304 15.78 5.69 13.06
N THR A 305 16.34 4.50 12.81
CA THR A 305 17.26 4.27 11.68
C THR A 305 16.59 4.59 10.33
N PHE A 306 15.36 4.14 10.13
CA PHE A 306 14.62 4.44 8.89
C PHE A 306 14.39 5.95 8.72
N ILE A 307 14.05 6.65 9.78
CA ILE A 307 13.85 8.10 9.74
C ILE A 307 15.16 8.84 9.45
N ASP A 308 16.27 8.41 10.02
CA ASP A 308 17.57 9.01 9.74
C ASP A 308 17.98 8.79 8.28
N ASP A 309 17.76 7.60 7.73
CA ASP A 309 17.95 7.33 6.29
C ASP A 309 17.07 8.25 5.41
N CYS A 310 15.81 8.46 5.79
CA CYS A 310 14.90 9.36 5.08
C CYS A 310 15.42 10.81 5.09
N ARG A 311 15.88 11.28 6.25
CA ARG A 311 16.43 12.64 6.41
C ARG A 311 17.71 12.82 5.62
N GLU A 312 18.63 11.85 5.70
CA GLU A 312 19.90 11.89 4.95
C GLU A 312 19.64 11.88 3.44
N ALA A 313 18.67 11.13 2.97
CA ALA A 313 18.24 11.14 1.57
C ALA A 313 17.47 12.41 1.17
N GLY A 314 17.16 13.31 2.10
CA GLY A 314 16.45 14.57 1.87
C GLY A 314 14.96 14.40 1.58
N LEU A 315 14.30 13.41 2.22
CA LEU A 315 12.85 13.24 2.12
C LEU A 315 12.11 14.28 2.96
N GLU A 316 10.89 14.61 2.54
CA GLU A 316 10.00 15.49 3.27
C GLU A 316 9.40 14.76 4.47
N MET A 317 9.64 15.30 5.67
CA MET A 317 9.08 14.82 6.92
C MET A 317 8.02 15.81 7.43
N ALA A 318 6.88 15.30 7.90
CA ALA A 318 5.82 16.15 8.44
C ALA A 318 6.31 16.96 9.66
N GLY A 319 5.93 18.24 9.74
CA GLY A 319 6.30 19.10 10.87
C GLY A 319 7.69 19.75 10.77
N GLN A 320 8.46 19.53 9.73
CA GLN A 320 9.65 20.30 9.40
C GLN A 320 9.26 21.41 8.39
N SER A 321 8.68 22.51 8.90
CA SER A 321 8.60 23.75 8.12
C SER A 321 10.01 24.29 7.98
N THR A 322 10.53 24.39 6.76
CA THR A 322 11.75 25.12 6.40
C THR A 322 11.57 26.61 6.64
#